data_eb06249ceccf7d74960308c98d1caa76
#
_entry.id   eb06249ceccf7d74960308c98d1caa76
#
_cell.length_a   1.000
_cell.length_b   1.000
_cell.length_c   1.000
_cell.angle_alpha   90.00
_cell.angle_beta   90.00
_cell.angle_gamma   90.00
#
_symmetry.space_group_name_H-M   'P 1'
#
loop_
_entity.id
_entity.type
_entity.pdbx_description
1 polymer ?
#
loop_
_entity_poly.entity_id
_entity_poly.type
_entity_poly.pdbx_seq_one_letter_code
_entity_poly.pdbx_strand_id
1 'polypeptide(L)'
;MIRKRPLFILLLLSVVLLSSYSQEQKRKGWSECRPKPESLKLQKEVIEMLIRNPIYNRDTLLAALELCNQAIQLDSSFWMAYDNKAEIHARLGQRAEAIQATLEYKPNSPESMVRAGMLTEQGGDTLQARRYYEQALALNMGEERPYYFNERAAMSSQCFIKVLLHRQAEALADWDRLSREYPVDSAEQEETRLIRAMIEMFPRDSVVRTFWQSGSMR
;
A
#
# COMPACT_ATOMS: atom_id res chain seq x y z
N MET A 1 29.56 -3.03 -6.28
CA MET A 1 28.51 -4.03 -5.98
C MET A 1 27.20 -3.26 -5.73
N ILE A 2 26.31 -3.23 -6.72
CA ILE A 2 25.09 -2.41 -6.75
C ILE A 2 24.06 -3.05 -5.81
N ARG A 3 23.61 -2.31 -4.79
CA ARG A 3 22.56 -2.71 -3.84
C ARG A 3 21.19 -2.76 -4.56
N LYS A 4 20.88 -3.90 -5.20
CA LYS A 4 19.57 -4.15 -5.87
C LYS A 4 18.45 -4.59 -4.90
N ARG A 5 18.68 -4.58 -3.59
CA ARG A 5 17.76 -5.16 -2.59
C ARG A 5 16.47 -4.35 -2.28
N PRO A 6 16.44 -3.00 -2.20
CA PRO A 6 15.21 -2.31 -1.87
C PRO A 6 14.15 -2.32 -2.99
N LEU A 7 14.59 -2.31 -4.25
CA LEU A 7 13.67 -2.37 -5.41
C LEU A 7 12.93 -3.71 -5.48
N PHE A 8 13.61 -4.79 -5.11
CA PHE A 8 13.05 -6.15 -5.12
C PHE A 8 11.97 -6.35 -4.03
N ILE A 9 12.11 -5.69 -2.88
CA ILE A 9 11.14 -5.75 -1.78
C ILE A 9 9.90 -4.91 -2.09
N LEU A 10 10.05 -3.73 -2.71
CA LEU A 10 8.94 -2.93 -3.22
C LEU A 10 8.18 -3.65 -4.34
N LEU A 11 8.91 -4.36 -5.22
CA LEU A 11 8.32 -5.19 -6.26
C LEU A 11 7.58 -6.40 -5.67
N LEU A 12 8.10 -7.03 -4.61
CA LEU A 12 7.44 -8.13 -3.92
C LEU A 12 6.20 -7.66 -3.14
N LEU A 13 6.25 -6.50 -2.48
CA LEU A 13 5.07 -5.90 -1.85
C LEU A 13 3.99 -5.56 -2.88
N SER A 14 4.38 -5.03 -4.05
CA SER A 14 3.45 -4.79 -5.15
C SER A 14 2.93 -6.10 -5.75
N VAL A 15 3.74 -7.15 -5.81
CA VAL A 15 3.32 -8.48 -6.32
C VAL A 15 2.40 -9.19 -5.33
N VAL A 16 2.63 -9.12 -4.03
CA VAL A 16 1.72 -9.69 -3.00
C VAL A 16 0.41 -8.89 -2.96
N LEU A 17 0.46 -7.57 -3.05
CA LEU A 17 -0.72 -6.73 -3.18
C LEU A 17 -1.43 -6.95 -4.54
N LEU A 18 -0.69 -7.20 -5.63
CA LEU A 18 -1.22 -7.44 -6.97
C LEU A 18 -1.68 -8.90 -7.16
N SER A 19 -1.10 -9.90 -6.52
CA SER A 19 -1.58 -11.29 -6.61
C SER A 19 -2.86 -11.50 -5.82
N SER A 20 -2.97 -10.93 -4.63
CA SER A 20 -4.26 -10.82 -3.93
C SER A 20 -5.28 -10.09 -4.81
N TYR A 21 -4.87 -9.02 -5.47
CA TYR A 21 -5.67 -8.21 -6.38
C TYR A 21 -6.12 -8.95 -7.65
N SER A 22 -5.28 -9.81 -8.23
CA SER A 22 -5.53 -10.53 -9.49
C SER A 22 -6.49 -11.72 -9.34
N GLN A 23 -6.44 -12.45 -8.25
CA GLN A 23 -7.39 -13.54 -7.99
C GLN A 23 -8.81 -13.02 -7.70
N GLU A 24 -8.91 -11.82 -7.22
CA GLU A 24 -10.12 -11.15 -6.85
C GLU A 24 -10.93 -10.61 -8.02
N GLN A 25 -10.30 -10.23 -9.11
CA GLN A 25 -11.00 -9.85 -10.35
C GLN A 25 -11.92 -10.95 -10.90
N LYS A 26 -11.76 -12.20 -10.49
CA LYS A 26 -12.59 -13.34 -10.92
C LYS A 26 -13.84 -13.55 -10.05
N ARG A 27 -14.02 -12.88 -8.92
CA ARG A 27 -15.21 -12.98 -8.07
C ARG A 27 -16.09 -11.74 -8.19
N LYS A 28 -17.36 -11.98 -8.48
CA LYS A 28 -18.47 -11.01 -8.63
C LYS A 28 -18.42 -9.89 -7.59
N GLY A 29 -18.17 -8.66 -7.98
CA GLY A 29 -18.20 -7.47 -7.13
C GLY A 29 -17.49 -6.27 -7.74
N TRP A 30 -16.57 -6.49 -8.65
CA TRP A 30 -15.82 -5.42 -9.33
C TRP A 30 -16.57 -4.78 -10.51
N SER A 31 -17.74 -5.26 -10.84
CA SER A 31 -18.58 -4.68 -11.91
C SER A 31 -19.09 -3.27 -11.56
N GLU A 32 -19.05 -2.88 -10.29
CA GLU A 32 -19.63 -1.61 -9.83
C GLU A 32 -18.64 -0.42 -9.83
N CYS A 33 -17.35 -0.67 -9.90
CA CYS A 33 -16.31 0.38 -9.89
C CYS A 33 -15.45 0.35 -11.15
N ARG A 34 -16.05 0.33 -12.33
CA ARG A 34 -15.30 0.60 -13.56
C ARG A 34 -15.05 2.10 -13.65
N PRO A 35 -13.79 2.56 -13.63
CA PRO A 35 -13.49 3.97 -13.76
C PRO A 35 -14.02 4.48 -15.10
N LYS A 36 -14.48 5.71 -15.13
CA LYS A 36 -14.86 6.36 -16.40
C LYS A 36 -13.69 6.33 -17.37
N PRO A 37 -13.90 6.04 -18.66
CA PRO A 37 -12.82 5.93 -19.63
C PRO A 37 -11.89 7.15 -19.67
N GLU A 38 -12.48 8.35 -19.52
CA GLU A 38 -11.76 9.62 -19.51
C GLU A 38 -10.85 9.71 -18.29
N SER A 39 -11.33 9.35 -17.11
CA SER A 39 -10.56 9.32 -15.87
C SER A 39 -9.41 8.31 -15.97
N LEU A 40 -9.67 7.11 -16.52
CA LEU A 40 -8.63 6.10 -16.75
C LEU A 40 -7.55 6.58 -17.74
N LYS A 41 -7.93 7.33 -18.78
CA LYS A 41 -6.98 7.92 -19.73
C LYS A 41 -6.01 8.88 -19.03
N LEU A 42 -6.55 9.79 -18.21
CA LEU A 42 -5.74 10.73 -17.44
C LEU A 42 -4.77 10.00 -16.51
N GLN A 43 -5.21 8.95 -15.85
CA GLN A 43 -4.34 8.17 -14.96
C GLN A 43 -3.24 7.40 -15.69
N LYS A 44 -3.49 6.91 -16.90
CA LYS A 44 -2.42 6.33 -17.74
C LYS A 44 -1.34 7.36 -18.05
N GLU A 45 -1.74 8.58 -18.36
CA GLU A 45 -0.80 9.69 -18.61
C GLU A 45 0.01 10.02 -17.35
N VAL A 46 -0.62 10.10 -16.18
CA VAL A 46 0.06 10.28 -14.88
C VAL A 46 1.11 9.19 -14.68
N ILE A 47 0.75 7.92 -14.84
CA ILE A 47 1.67 6.79 -14.65
C ILE A 47 2.85 6.88 -15.63
N GLU A 48 2.59 7.22 -16.89
CA GLU A 48 3.66 7.40 -17.87
C GLU A 48 4.61 8.54 -17.48
N MET A 49 4.08 9.67 -17.00
CA MET A 49 4.90 10.80 -16.51
C MET A 49 5.77 10.36 -15.31
N LEU A 50 5.22 9.60 -14.37
CA LEU A 50 5.94 9.12 -13.20
C LEU A 50 7.00 8.07 -13.52
N ILE A 51 6.75 7.19 -14.51
CA ILE A 51 7.71 6.14 -14.94
C ILE A 51 8.84 6.71 -15.79
N ARG A 52 8.53 7.60 -16.73
CA ARG A 52 9.53 8.13 -17.68
C ARG A 52 10.48 9.15 -17.06
N ASN A 53 10.14 9.73 -15.92
CA ASN A 53 10.97 10.73 -15.23
C ASN A 53 11.44 10.21 -13.86
N PRO A 54 12.48 9.34 -13.82
CA PRO A 54 13.02 8.84 -12.56
C PRO A 54 13.69 9.94 -11.70
N ILE A 55 14.09 11.04 -12.32
CA ILE A 55 14.50 12.28 -11.63
C ILE A 55 13.31 13.23 -11.71
N TYR A 56 12.42 13.14 -10.74
CA TYR A 56 11.18 13.90 -10.73
C TYR A 56 11.47 15.42 -10.70
N ASN A 57 11.33 16.02 -11.84
CA ASN A 57 11.27 17.47 -11.96
C ASN A 57 9.94 17.93 -11.31
N ARG A 58 10.02 19.02 -10.54
CA ARG A 58 8.88 19.59 -9.83
C ARG A 58 7.71 19.91 -10.77
N ASP A 59 7.99 20.42 -11.95
CA ASP A 59 6.95 20.82 -12.91
C ASP A 59 6.21 19.59 -13.46
N THR A 60 6.91 18.48 -13.69
CA THR A 60 6.31 17.19 -14.07
C THR A 60 5.39 16.67 -12.97
N LEU A 61 5.80 16.75 -11.70
CA LEU A 61 4.96 16.35 -10.57
C LEU A 61 3.72 17.23 -10.44
N LEU A 62 3.84 18.55 -10.62
CA LEU A 62 2.70 19.47 -10.59
C LEU A 62 1.73 19.22 -11.75
N ALA A 63 2.23 18.97 -12.96
CA ALA A 63 1.39 18.60 -14.09
C ALA A 63 0.65 17.28 -13.85
N ALA A 64 1.33 16.26 -13.32
CA ALA A 64 0.71 14.99 -12.97
C ALA A 64 -0.34 15.14 -11.85
N LEU A 65 -0.10 16.03 -10.87
CA LEU A 65 -1.06 16.34 -9.81
C LEU A 65 -2.35 16.95 -10.38
N GLU A 66 -2.23 17.85 -11.35
CA GLU A 66 -3.39 18.43 -12.02
C GLU A 66 -4.21 17.37 -12.75
N LEU A 67 -3.56 16.43 -13.45
CA LEU A 67 -4.26 15.31 -14.10
C LEU A 67 -4.97 14.39 -13.08
N CYS A 68 -4.36 14.16 -11.90
CA CYS A 68 -5.03 13.44 -10.82
C CYS A 68 -6.30 14.17 -10.34
N ASN A 69 -6.23 15.49 -10.14
CA ASN A 69 -7.38 16.28 -9.73
C ASN A 69 -8.49 16.24 -10.77
N GLN A 70 -8.17 16.36 -12.05
CA GLN A 70 -9.14 16.22 -13.15
C GLN A 70 -9.77 14.82 -13.17
N ALA A 71 -8.97 13.76 -12.99
CA ALA A 71 -9.48 12.41 -12.92
C ALA A 71 -10.46 12.20 -11.75
N ILE A 72 -10.19 12.78 -10.58
CA ILE A 72 -11.06 12.75 -9.41
C ILE A 72 -12.37 13.52 -9.67
N GLN A 73 -12.29 14.68 -10.32
CA GLN A 73 -13.48 15.45 -10.71
C GLN A 73 -14.38 14.69 -11.68
N LEU A 74 -13.78 13.95 -12.62
CA LEU A 74 -14.53 13.11 -13.56
C LEU A 74 -15.13 11.89 -12.89
N ASP A 75 -14.40 11.27 -11.97
CA ASP A 75 -14.80 10.05 -11.28
C ASP A 75 -14.23 10.02 -9.85
N SER A 76 -15.03 10.48 -8.91
CA SER A 76 -14.67 10.51 -7.48
C SER A 76 -14.57 9.12 -6.83
N SER A 77 -15.00 8.07 -7.52
CA SER A 77 -14.85 6.68 -7.07
C SER A 77 -13.53 6.02 -7.50
N PHE A 78 -12.74 6.70 -8.35
CA PHE A 78 -11.51 6.12 -8.91
C PHE A 78 -10.33 6.23 -7.96
N TRP A 79 -10.19 5.23 -7.10
CA TRP A 79 -9.19 5.15 -6.02
C TRP A 79 -7.74 5.41 -6.47
N MET A 80 -7.34 4.95 -7.67
CA MET A 80 -5.99 5.12 -8.19
C MET A 80 -5.60 6.60 -8.35
N ALA A 81 -6.57 7.47 -8.63
CA ALA A 81 -6.31 8.89 -8.77
C ALA A 81 -5.93 9.52 -7.42
N TYR A 82 -6.55 9.09 -6.33
CA TYR A 82 -6.19 9.52 -4.97
C TYR A 82 -4.84 8.96 -4.53
N ASP A 83 -4.54 7.69 -4.86
CA ASP A 83 -3.24 7.08 -4.57
C ASP A 83 -2.10 7.83 -5.26
N ASN A 84 -2.22 8.09 -6.56
CA ASN A 84 -1.23 8.86 -7.30
C ASN A 84 -1.11 10.30 -6.80
N LYS A 85 -2.23 10.95 -6.46
CA LYS A 85 -2.25 12.29 -5.83
C LYS A 85 -1.45 12.28 -4.52
N ALA A 86 -1.68 11.30 -3.66
CA ALA A 86 -0.97 11.17 -2.40
C ALA A 86 0.54 10.93 -2.60
N GLU A 87 0.92 10.04 -3.52
CA GLU A 87 2.31 9.78 -3.86
C GLU A 87 3.01 11.03 -4.42
N ILE A 88 2.35 11.78 -5.31
CA ILE A 88 2.89 13.02 -5.88
C ILE A 88 3.12 14.07 -4.79
N HIS A 89 2.15 14.28 -3.89
CA HIS A 89 2.33 15.18 -2.76
C HIS A 89 3.51 14.76 -1.87
N ALA A 90 3.65 13.46 -1.56
CA ALA A 90 4.78 12.96 -0.80
C ALA A 90 6.13 13.25 -1.50
N ARG A 91 6.21 13.04 -2.81
CA ARG A 91 7.39 13.34 -3.63
C ARG A 91 7.71 14.84 -3.74
N LEU A 92 6.69 15.68 -3.65
CA LEU A 92 6.85 17.15 -3.56
C LEU A 92 7.27 17.63 -2.17
N GLY A 93 7.36 16.72 -1.18
CA GLY A 93 7.63 17.06 0.23
C GLY A 93 6.41 17.62 0.98
N GLN A 94 5.25 17.59 0.37
CA GLN A 94 3.97 18.07 0.90
C GLN A 94 3.31 16.94 1.70
N ARG A 95 3.87 16.65 2.88
CA ARG A 95 3.49 15.46 3.68
C ARG A 95 2.06 15.54 4.20
N ALA A 96 1.62 16.71 4.65
CA ALA A 96 0.26 16.90 5.16
C ALA A 96 -0.79 16.64 4.07
N GLU A 97 -0.54 17.15 2.87
CA GLU A 97 -1.39 16.97 1.69
C GLU A 97 -1.39 15.49 1.24
N ALA A 98 -0.24 14.81 1.34
CA ALA A 98 -0.15 13.39 1.04
C ALA A 98 -0.99 12.53 2.01
N ILE A 99 -0.93 12.82 3.31
CA ILE A 99 -1.77 12.17 4.32
C ILE A 99 -3.25 12.46 4.06
N GLN A 100 -3.59 13.71 3.78
CA GLN A 100 -4.96 14.11 3.46
C GLN A 100 -5.49 13.36 2.25
N ALA A 101 -4.75 13.33 1.14
CA ALA A 101 -5.16 12.62 -0.08
C ALA A 101 -5.31 11.11 0.15
N THR A 102 -4.44 10.51 0.98
CA THR A 102 -4.55 9.10 1.37
C THR A 102 -5.86 8.80 2.11
N LEU A 103 -6.30 9.70 2.98
CA LEU A 103 -7.51 9.52 3.79
C LEU A 103 -8.79 10.00 3.10
N GLU A 104 -8.67 10.79 2.01
CA GLU A 104 -9.81 11.39 1.32
C GLU A 104 -10.73 10.37 0.68
N TYR A 105 -10.17 9.33 0.03
CA TYR A 105 -10.95 8.32 -0.68
C TYR A 105 -11.59 7.28 0.26
N LYS A 106 -10.80 6.71 1.17
CA LYS A 106 -11.27 5.69 2.13
C LYS A 106 -10.69 5.98 3.52
N PRO A 107 -11.31 6.90 4.27
CA PRO A 107 -10.77 7.33 5.57
C PRO A 107 -10.69 6.20 6.61
N ASN A 108 -11.48 5.15 6.44
CA ASN A 108 -11.57 4.02 7.37
C ASN A 108 -11.13 2.69 6.73
N SER A 109 -10.13 2.71 5.81
CA SER A 109 -9.56 1.47 5.33
C SER A 109 -8.22 1.17 6.02
N PRO A 110 -7.90 -0.12 6.27
CA PRO A 110 -6.60 -0.50 6.84
C PRO A 110 -5.42 0.05 6.01
N GLU A 111 -5.52 0.01 4.69
CA GLU A 111 -4.48 0.45 3.76
C GLU A 111 -4.23 1.96 3.88
N SER A 112 -5.30 2.76 3.93
CA SER A 112 -5.18 4.21 4.09
C SER A 112 -4.56 4.57 5.44
N MET A 113 -4.95 3.87 6.52
CA MET A 113 -4.35 4.06 7.83
C MET A 113 -2.87 3.67 7.86
N VAL A 114 -2.48 2.55 7.24
CA VAL A 114 -1.06 2.15 7.13
C VAL A 114 -0.25 3.20 6.40
N ARG A 115 -0.72 3.69 5.26
CA ARG A 115 -0.03 4.72 4.47
C ARG A 115 0.09 6.04 5.23
N ALA A 116 -0.99 6.50 5.86
CA ALA A 116 -0.98 7.69 6.71
C ALA A 116 0.00 7.54 7.87
N GLY A 117 0.05 6.35 8.49
CA GLY A 117 1.02 6.02 9.53
C GLY A 117 2.47 6.14 9.06
N MET A 118 2.80 5.54 7.90
CA MET A 118 4.16 5.60 7.34
C MET A 118 4.58 7.03 7.00
N LEU A 119 3.71 7.83 6.39
CA LEU A 119 3.98 9.24 6.08
C LEU A 119 4.17 10.07 7.36
N THR A 120 3.36 9.81 8.39
CA THR A 120 3.43 10.48 9.68
C THR A 120 4.72 10.15 10.42
N GLU A 121 5.13 8.87 10.41
CA GLU A 121 6.38 8.41 11.02
C GLU A 121 7.61 9.00 10.33
N GLN A 122 7.60 9.12 9.01
CA GLN A 122 8.64 9.84 8.27
C GLN A 122 8.76 11.31 8.71
N GLY A 123 7.68 11.90 9.20
CA GLY A 123 7.64 13.24 9.78
C GLY A 123 8.20 13.33 11.19
N GLY A 124 8.50 12.20 11.82
CA GLY A 124 9.00 12.12 13.19
C GLY A 124 7.90 11.97 14.25
N ASP A 125 6.62 12.04 13.88
CA ASP A 125 5.52 11.81 14.83
C ASP A 125 5.22 10.32 14.97
N THR A 126 6.08 9.62 15.69
CA THR A 126 5.97 8.19 15.94
C THR A 126 4.73 7.83 16.78
N LEU A 127 4.28 8.74 17.64
CA LEU A 127 3.09 8.49 18.47
C LEU A 127 1.82 8.48 17.63
N GLN A 128 1.65 9.47 16.75
CA GLN A 128 0.49 9.52 15.86
C GLN A 128 0.56 8.42 14.80
N ALA A 129 1.75 8.10 14.28
CA ALA A 129 1.95 6.97 13.37
C ALA A 129 1.49 5.65 13.99
N ARG A 130 1.88 5.40 15.25
CA ARG A 130 1.43 4.23 15.99
C ARG A 130 -0.09 4.16 16.10
N ARG A 131 -0.76 5.27 16.36
CA ARG A 131 -2.24 5.33 16.41
C ARG A 131 -2.86 4.90 15.07
N TYR A 132 -2.31 5.37 13.96
CA TYR A 132 -2.75 4.95 12.62
C TYR A 132 -2.57 3.44 12.41
N TYR A 133 -1.44 2.86 12.81
CA TYR A 133 -1.21 1.41 12.69
C TYR A 133 -2.14 0.60 13.59
N GLU A 134 -2.40 1.07 14.82
CA GLU A 134 -3.36 0.41 15.72
C GLU A 134 -4.79 0.47 15.18
N GLN A 135 -5.20 1.60 14.59
CA GLN A 135 -6.48 1.73 13.89
C GLN A 135 -6.55 0.79 12.67
N ALA A 136 -5.49 0.73 11.87
CA ALA A 136 -5.42 -0.20 10.74
C ALA A 136 -5.59 -1.66 11.18
N LEU A 137 -4.93 -2.04 12.27
CA LEU A 137 -5.05 -3.39 12.83
C LEU A 137 -6.47 -3.68 13.32
N ALA A 138 -7.09 -2.74 14.03
CA ALA A 138 -8.46 -2.87 14.51
C ALA A 138 -9.47 -3.00 13.36
N LEU A 139 -9.34 -2.19 12.30
CA LEU A 139 -10.18 -2.26 11.11
C LEU A 139 -10.02 -3.60 10.38
N ASN A 140 -8.80 -4.12 10.29
CA ASN A 140 -8.53 -5.40 9.64
C ASN A 140 -9.03 -6.61 10.45
N MET A 141 -9.19 -6.47 11.76
CA MET A 141 -9.75 -7.50 12.66
C MET A 141 -11.27 -7.39 12.83
N GLY A 142 -11.89 -6.30 12.37
CA GLY A 142 -13.32 -6.02 12.54
C GLY A 142 -14.22 -6.94 11.70
N GLU A 143 -15.54 -6.97 12.05
CA GLU A 143 -16.55 -7.76 11.34
C GLU A 143 -16.82 -7.25 9.92
N GLU A 144 -16.60 -5.97 9.65
CA GLU A 144 -16.71 -5.34 8.32
C GLU A 144 -15.47 -5.56 7.45
N ARG A 145 -14.90 -6.74 7.47
CA ARG A 145 -13.77 -7.07 6.59
C ARG A 145 -14.21 -6.93 5.13
N PRO A 146 -13.37 -6.33 4.28
CA PRO A 146 -13.65 -6.34 2.86
C PRO A 146 -13.93 -7.77 2.41
N TYR A 147 -15.07 -8.01 1.79
CA TYR A 147 -15.60 -9.31 1.35
C TYR A 147 -14.63 -10.18 0.53
N TYR A 148 -13.58 -9.61 0.04
CA TYR A 148 -12.60 -10.21 -0.84
C TYR A 148 -11.33 -10.73 -0.14
N PHE A 149 -11.19 -10.52 1.13
CA PHE A 149 -10.07 -11.11 1.85
C PHE A 149 -10.43 -12.54 2.28
N ASN A 150 -9.77 -13.52 1.67
CA ASN A 150 -9.71 -14.82 2.32
C ASN A 150 -8.95 -14.66 3.66
N GLU A 151 -9.13 -15.57 4.58
CA GLU A 151 -8.54 -15.48 5.93
C GLU A 151 -7.00 -15.36 5.89
N ARG A 152 -6.37 -15.96 4.91
CA ARG A 152 -4.92 -15.91 4.72
C ARG A 152 -4.42 -14.53 4.29
N ALA A 153 -5.12 -13.88 3.37
CA ALA A 153 -4.79 -12.51 2.95
C ALA A 153 -5.02 -11.51 4.09
N ALA A 154 -6.12 -11.67 4.83
CA ALA A 154 -6.40 -10.85 6.00
C ALA A 154 -5.33 -11.03 7.09
N MET A 155 -4.91 -12.26 7.36
CA MET A 155 -3.86 -12.56 8.34
C MET A 155 -2.50 -12.02 7.87
N SER A 156 -2.17 -12.14 6.59
CA SER A 156 -0.94 -11.56 6.03
C SER A 156 -0.91 -10.04 6.27
N SER A 157 -2.00 -9.35 5.96
CA SER A 157 -2.14 -7.91 6.21
C SER A 157 -1.98 -7.56 7.69
N GLN A 158 -2.62 -8.31 8.59
CA GLN A 158 -2.47 -8.14 10.05
C GLN A 158 -1.01 -8.32 10.50
N CYS A 159 -0.34 -9.35 9.98
CA CYS A 159 1.06 -9.61 10.31
C CYS A 159 1.96 -8.42 9.90
N PHE A 160 1.78 -7.86 8.71
CA PHE A 160 2.55 -6.69 8.28
C PHE A 160 2.26 -5.45 9.13
N ILE A 161 0.99 -5.21 9.51
CA ILE A 161 0.65 -4.11 10.43
C ILE A 161 1.32 -4.33 11.80
N LYS A 162 1.35 -5.56 12.32
CA LYS A 162 2.06 -5.89 13.56
C LYS A 162 3.56 -5.65 13.45
N VAL A 163 4.17 -5.94 12.31
CA VAL A 163 5.59 -5.60 12.08
C VAL A 163 5.81 -4.09 12.12
N LEU A 164 4.93 -3.29 11.53
CA LEU A 164 4.99 -1.82 11.62
C LEU A 164 4.87 -1.32 13.07
N LEU A 165 4.14 -2.04 13.91
CA LEU A 165 4.01 -1.79 15.35
C LEU A 165 5.18 -2.34 16.20
N HIS A 166 6.26 -2.85 15.61
CA HIS A 166 7.36 -3.54 16.29
C HIS A 166 6.94 -4.82 17.03
N ARG A 167 5.88 -5.49 16.56
CA ARG A 167 5.33 -6.73 17.14
C ARG A 167 5.61 -7.94 16.23
N GLN A 168 6.84 -8.01 15.69
CA GLN A 168 7.23 -9.03 14.70
C GLN A 168 7.11 -10.47 15.23
N ALA A 169 7.50 -10.69 16.49
CA ALA A 169 7.38 -12.02 17.10
C ALA A 169 5.93 -12.49 17.18
N GLU A 170 5.00 -11.58 17.49
CA GLU A 170 3.57 -11.86 17.50
C GLU A 170 3.04 -12.14 16.09
N ALA A 171 3.49 -11.36 15.09
CA ALA A 171 3.11 -11.59 13.71
C ALA A 171 3.53 -12.98 13.21
N LEU A 172 4.76 -13.43 13.53
CA LEU A 172 5.24 -14.77 13.20
C LEU A 172 4.43 -15.86 13.90
N ALA A 173 4.13 -15.70 15.18
CA ALA A 173 3.35 -16.67 15.94
C ALA A 173 1.92 -16.82 15.37
N ASP A 174 1.29 -15.71 14.98
CA ASP A 174 -0.04 -15.73 14.36
C ASP A 174 -0.01 -16.38 12.97
N TRP A 175 1.00 -16.08 12.16
CA TRP A 175 1.16 -16.71 10.85
C TRP A 175 1.40 -18.22 10.95
N ASP A 176 2.26 -18.64 11.88
CA ASP A 176 2.54 -20.07 12.12
C ASP A 176 1.30 -20.81 12.68
N ARG A 177 0.46 -20.14 13.50
CA ARG A 177 -0.82 -20.67 13.97
C ARG A 177 -1.79 -20.88 12.80
N LEU A 178 -2.02 -19.83 11.98
CA LEU A 178 -2.90 -19.90 10.82
C LEU A 178 -2.50 -21.01 9.87
N SER A 179 -1.19 -21.15 9.59
CA SER A 179 -0.67 -22.16 8.68
C SER A 179 -0.91 -23.60 9.17
N ARG A 180 -1.04 -23.81 10.48
CA ARG A 180 -1.42 -25.09 11.08
C ARG A 180 -2.93 -25.34 11.05
N GLU A 181 -3.72 -24.30 11.31
CA GLU A 181 -5.19 -24.37 11.33
C GLU A 181 -5.78 -24.56 9.93
N TYR A 182 -5.14 -23.97 8.92
CA TYR A 182 -5.56 -24.00 7.52
C TYR A 182 -4.44 -24.56 6.63
N PRO A 183 -4.20 -25.89 6.66
CA PRO A 183 -3.17 -26.50 5.83
C PRO A 183 -3.51 -26.32 4.34
N VAL A 184 -2.49 -26.06 3.56
CA VAL A 184 -2.59 -25.79 2.12
C VAL A 184 -1.96 -26.90 1.30
N ASP A 185 -2.32 -26.96 0.04
CA ASP A 185 -1.69 -27.87 -0.91
C ASP A 185 -0.21 -27.50 -1.19
N SER A 186 0.48 -28.35 -1.94
CA SER A 186 1.91 -28.18 -2.20
C SER A 186 2.23 -26.90 -2.97
N ALA A 187 1.32 -26.39 -3.81
CA ALA A 187 1.53 -25.18 -4.60
C ALA A 187 1.45 -23.93 -3.71
N GLU A 188 0.51 -23.90 -2.77
CA GLU A 188 0.35 -22.79 -1.83
C GLU A 188 1.33 -22.85 -0.64
N GLN A 189 1.99 -23.98 -0.41
CA GLN A 189 3.00 -24.09 0.65
C GLN A 189 4.19 -23.16 0.43
N GLU A 190 4.63 -23.01 -0.82
CA GLU A 190 5.74 -22.13 -1.13
C GLU A 190 5.38 -20.66 -0.89
N GLU A 191 4.18 -20.21 -1.29
CA GLU A 191 3.68 -18.88 -0.98
C GLU A 191 3.63 -18.64 0.54
N THR A 192 3.15 -19.63 1.29
CA THR A 192 3.09 -19.58 2.76
C THR A 192 4.48 -19.40 3.38
N ARG A 193 5.49 -20.11 2.87
CA ARG A 193 6.90 -19.95 3.31
C ARG A 193 7.47 -18.60 2.95
N LEU A 194 7.18 -18.09 1.74
CA LEU A 194 7.63 -16.77 1.30
C LEU A 194 7.04 -15.66 2.17
N ILE A 195 5.74 -15.69 2.48
CA ILE A 195 5.11 -14.71 3.36
C ILE A 195 5.73 -14.76 4.76
N ARG A 196 5.96 -15.97 5.31
CA ARG A 196 6.64 -16.12 6.59
C ARG A 196 8.04 -15.49 6.58
N ALA A 197 8.83 -15.79 5.56
CA ALA A 197 10.17 -15.21 5.40
C ALA A 197 10.12 -13.68 5.22
N MET A 198 9.11 -13.16 4.52
CA MET A 198 8.89 -11.72 4.39
C MET A 198 8.60 -11.07 5.75
N ILE A 199 7.75 -11.67 6.59
CA ILE A 199 7.47 -11.19 7.95
C ILE A 199 8.76 -11.18 8.77
N GLU A 200 9.54 -12.28 8.74
CA GLU A 200 10.76 -12.46 9.51
C GLU A 200 11.87 -11.46 9.12
N MET A 201 12.03 -11.23 7.82
CA MET A 201 13.10 -10.40 7.28
C MET A 201 12.66 -8.97 6.91
N PHE A 202 11.44 -8.56 7.27
CA PHE A 202 10.89 -7.29 6.83
C PHE A 202 11.75 -6.12 7.32
N PRO A 203 12.36 -5.34 6.40
CA PRO A 203 13.24 -4.23 6.77
C PRO A 203 12.42 -2.98 7.10
N ARG A 204 11.63 -3.04 8.18
CA ARG A 204 10.62 -2.07 8.58
C ARG A 204 11.09 -0.62 8.47
N ASP A 205 12.21 -0.30 9.12
CA ASP A 205 12.68 1.09 9.17
C ASP A 205 13.14 1.61 7.81
N SER A 206 13.68 0.71 6.97
CA SER A 206 14.02 1.06 5.59
C SER A 206 12.77 1.30 4.75
N VAL A 207 11.75 0.43 4.89
CA VAL A 207 10.48 0.57 4.15
C VAL A 207 9.76 1.84 4.55
N VAL A 208 9.61 2.11 5.83
CA VAL A 208 8.97 3.36 6.31
C VAL A 208 9.74 4.58 5.81
N ARG A 209 11.07 4.58 5.94
CA ARG A 209 11.91 5.71 5.51
C ARG A 209 11.82 6.01 4.03
N THR A 210 11.70 4.99 3.17
CA THR A 210 11.72 5.15 1.72
C THR A 210 10.33 5.16 1.08
N PHE A 211 9.28 5.00 1.89
CA PHE A 211 7.92 5.00 1.40
C PHE A 211 7.60 6.32 0.70
N TRP A 212 7.29 6.24 -0.60
CA TRP A 212 7.02 7.38 -1.49
C TRP A 212 8.05 8.52 -1.49
N GLN A 213 9.24 8.29 -0.96
CA GLN A 213 10.30 9.27 -1.12
C GLN A 213 10.81 9.23 -2.57
N SER A 214 10.79 10.37 -3.24
CA SER A 214 11.61 10.56 -4.42
C SER A 214 13.06 10.32 -4.02
N GLY A 215 13.73 9.42 -4.73
CA GLY A 215 15.13 9.17 -4.49
C GLY A 215 15.93 10.47 -4.55
N SER A 216 16.10 11.13 -3.43
CA SER A 216 17.21 12.04 -3.24
C SER A 216 18.45 11.16 -3.12
N MET A 217 18.89 10.63 -4.26
CA MET A 217 20.29 10.26 -4.38
C MET A 217 21.08 11.56 -4.37
N ARG A 218 21.56 11.94 -3.19
CA ARG A 218 22.76 12.77 -3.05
C ARG A 218 23.97 11.90 -3.34
#